data_c6e0b18fc307ec86c9184dd8aef662a1
#
_entry.id   c6e0b18fc307ec86c9184dd8aef662a1
#
_cell.length_a   1.000
_cell.length_b   1.000
_cell.length_c   1.000
_cell.angle_alpha   90.00
_cell.angle_beta   90.00
_cell.angle_gamma   90.00
#
_symmetry.space_group_name_H-M   'P 1'
#
loop_
_entity.id
_entity.type
_entity.pdbx_description
1 polymer ?
#
loop_
_entity_poly.entity_id
_entity_poly.type
_entity_poly.pdbx_seq_one_letter_code
_entity_poly.pdbx_strand_id
1 'polypeptide(L)'
;MIFLRAAVCTPSRYGILTGRYAWRTWLKQGVVGGYTPPLIEPGRPTVASFLKQNGYTTAMIGKWNLGLGWVRANGFVGTAANAEQNFAGSWQDGDAAKGMNVDFDQPVRGGPRDLGFDYAYFTAACPTMDGPFTFIRNDRPTARPDRKIFVDPNAEEEYGRPRGGWIAPGFSLETVDVVFVNEAISFMQRSIAEQPGRPFFVHLSLSSPHTPWLPPTFARGASGDGPRGDLVTVVDWAVGEVRAALDRLGVSGDTLLIFTSDNGPHPGINGHASAGAFRGYKSHAWEGGHRVPLVVRWPSHVPEGAVSPEPVELTDLMGTLAGILGRDLPKDGGPDSYDISPALLGQRPARPIREAIVSHSVNGAFAIRQGPWKLILGTDGSGGWVPPADKPSSPERPGQLYNLDTDPGEQKNLYADRSEVVARLRDLLAAYGAKGRSRPLAPLTSKAINPPLLGQKSR
;
A
#
# COMPACT_ATOMS: atom_id res chain seq x y z
N MET A 1 0.12 11.70 10.68
CA MET A 1 0.85 10.52 10.15
C MET A 1 -0.05 9.31 10.28
N ILE A 2 0.02 8.41 9.32
CA ILE A 2 -0.77 7.18 9.28
C ILE A 2 0.11 5.98 9.62
N PHE A 3 -0.49 4.93 10.17
CA PHE A 3 0.18 3.67 10.46
C PHE A 3 -0.04 2.64 9.37
N LEU A 4 0.99 1.84 9.11
CA LEU A 4 0.95 0.73 8.17
C LEU A 4 0.84 -0.59 8.92
N ARG A 5 0.21 -1.58 8.30
CA ARG A 5 0.01 -2.92 8.86
C ARG A 5 1.17 -3.85 8.69
N ALA A 6 1.93 -3.63 7.64
CA ALA A 6 3.19 -4.29 7.40
C ALA A 6 4.15 -3.26 6.86
N ALA A 7 5.40 -3.40 7.23
CA ALA A 7 6.45 -2.48 6.81
C ALA A 7 6.90 -2.73 5.35
N VAL A 8 6.04 -3.29 4.49
CA VAL A 8 6.37 -3.63 3.10
C VAL A 8 5.16 -3.55 2.16
N CYS A 9 5.43 -3.44 0.87
CA CYS A 9 4.46 -3.13 -0.20
C CYS A 9 3.21 -4.01 -0.23
N THR A 10 3.34 -5.32 -0.47
CA THR A 10 2.19 -6.21 -0.71
C THR A 10 1.16 -6.21 0.41
N PRO A 11 1.53 -6.43 1.69
CA PRO A 11 0.55 -6.42 2.76
C PRO A 11 -0.18 -5.08 2.93
N SER A 12 0.53 -3.96 2.75
CA SER A 12 -0.07 -2.62 2.82
C SER A 12 -1.07 -2.40 1.69
N ARG A 13 -0.71 -2.75 0.45
CA ARG A 13 -1.57 -2.64 -0.73
C ARG A 13 -2.81 -3.52 -0.62
N TYR A 14 -2.67 -4.74 -0.10
CA TYR A 14 -3.80 -5.60 0.23
C TYR A 14 -4.75 -4.92 1.22
N GLY A 15 -4.19 -4.35 2.29
CA GLY A 15 -4.95 -3.65 3.32
C GLY A 15 -5.71 -2.43 2.78
N ILE A 16 -5.06 -1.59 1.96
CA ILE A 16 -5.67 -0.42 1.32
C ILE A 16 -6.93 -0.84 0.52
N LEU A 17 -6.80 -1.89 -0.29
CA LEU A 17 -7.88 -2.30 -1.18
C LEU A 17 -9.01 -3.06 -0.49
N THR A 18 -8.71 -3.86 0.54
CA THR A 18 -9.69 -4.80 1.12
C THR A 18 -10.19 -4.39 2.50
N GLY A 19 -9.55 -3.41 3.16
CA GLY A 19 -9.84 -3.10 4.55
C GLY A 19 -9.56 -4.27 5.51
N ARG A 20 -8.69 -5.23 5.12
CA ARG A 20 -8.41 -6.46 5.85
C ARG A 20 -6.90 -6.64 6.05
N TYR A 21 -6.50 -7.20 7.17
CA TYR A 21 -5.09 -7.53 7.45
C TYR A 21 -4.58 -8.62 6.51
N ALA A 22 -3.42 -8.40 5.86
CA ALA A 22 -2.84 -9.36 4.92
C ALA A 22 -2.46 -10.69 5.57
N TRP A 23 -2.04 -10.69 6.83
CA TRP A 23 -1.74 -11.91 7.57
C TRP A 23 -2.94 -12.84 7.79
N ARG A 24 -4.16 -12.39 7.47
CA ARG A 24 -5.36 -13.24 7.42
C ARG A 24 -5.46 -14.04 6.11
N THR A 25 -4.57 -13.80 5.15
CA THR A 25 -4.43 -14.58 3.91
C THR A 25 -3.35 -15.65 4.05
N TRP A 26 -3.00 -16.32 2.96
CA TRP A 26 -1.84 -17.21 2.90
C TRP A 26 -0.50 -16.48 3.06
N LEU A 27 -0.41 -15.18 2.74
CA LEU A 27 0.80 -14.40 2.88
C LEU A 27 1.04 -14.00 4.35
N LYS A 28 1.78 -14.82 5.08
CA LYS A 28 2.12 -14.57 6.49
C LYS A 28 3.36 -13.70 6.65
N GLN A 29 4.22 -13.68 5.65
CA GLN A 29 5.48 -12.93 5.60
C GLN A 29 5.88 -12.62 4.17
N GLY A 30 6.78 -11.65 3.98
CA GLY A 30 7.33 -11.30 2.68
C GLY A 30 6.39 -10.45 1.81
N VAL A 31 6.66 -10.48 0.52
CA VAL A 31 5.94 -9.79 -0.55
C VAL A 31 5.74 -10.74 -1.74
N VAL A 32 4.80 -10.42 -2.62
CA VAL A 32 4.61 -11.19 -3.86
C VAL A 32 5.40 -10.58 -5.00
N GLY A 33 5.91 -11.40 -5.89
CA GLY A 33 6.61 -11.01 -7.11
C GLY A 33 5.67 -10.91 -8.31
N GLY A 34 6.23 -10.59 -9.49
CA GLY A 34 5.45 -10.37 -10.70
C GLY A 34 4.78 -11.61 -11.29
N TYR A 35 5.25 -12.79 -10.94
CA TYR A 35 4.69 -14.07 -11.41
C TYR A 35 3.97 -14.85 -10.32
N THR A 36 3.85 -14.28 -9.13
CA THR A 36 3.12 -14.87 -8.02
C THR A 36 1.61 -14.87 -8.29
N PRO A 37 0.86 -15.95 -7.94
CA PRO A 37 -0.59 -15.94 -8.04
C PRO A 37 -1.28 -14.84 -7.26
N PRO A 38 -2.54 -14.53 -7.57
CA PRO A 38 -3.31 -13.50 -6.88
C PRO A 38 -3.35 -13.72 -5.37
N LEU A 39 -3.16 -12.64 -4.61
CA LEU A 39 -3.30 -12.65 -3.15
C LEU A 39 -4.75 -12.40 -2.72
N ILE A 40 -5.47 -11.56 -3.46
CA ILE A 40 -6.87 -11.22 -3.15
C ILE A 40 -7.76 -12.35 -3.67
N GLU A 41 -8.55 -12.91 -2.77
CA GLU A 41 -9.45 -14.02 -3.07
C GLU A 41 -10.60 -13.56 -3.99
N PRO A 42 -11.06 -14.40 -4.93
CA PRO A 42 -12.23 -14.09 -5.76
C PRO A 42 -13.45 -13.74 -4.90
N GLY A 43 -14.18 -12.70 -5.30
CA GLY A 43 -15.37 -12.24 -4.57
C GLY A 43 -15.08 -11.43 -3.30
N ARG A 44 -13.81 -11.22 -2.93
CA ARG A 44 -13.46 -10.35 -1.81
C ARG A 44 -13.89 -8.91 -2.10
N PRO A 45 -14.72 -8.29 -1.24
CA PRO A 45 -15.03 -6.88 -1.37
C PRO A 45 -13.77 -6.01 -1.32
N THR A 46 -13.67 -5.08 -2.26
CA THR A 46 -12.58 -4.11 -2.35
C THR A 46 -13.14 -2.68 -2.34
N VAL A 47 -12.27 -1.71 -2.08
CA VAL A 47 -12.62 -0.28 -2.24
C VAL A 47 -13.19 -0.02 -3.64
N ALA A 48 -12.60 -0.61 -4.68
CA ALA A 48 -13.06 -0.42 -6.05
C ALA A 48 -14.45 -1.02 -6.28
N SER A 49 -14.68 -2.28 -5.87
CA SER A 49 -16.00 -2.91 -6.03
C SER A 49 -17.08 -2.19 -5.22
N PHE A 50 -16.74 -1.70 -4.02
CA PHE A 50 -17.65 -0.92 -3.19
C PHE A 50 -18.01 0.42 -3.85
N LEU A 51 -17.04 1.17 -4.33
CA LEU A 51 -17.29 2.45 -5.02
C LEU A 51 -18.02 2.27 -6.33
N LYS A 52 -17.69 1.24 -7.11
CA LYS A 52 -18.41 0.90 -8.35
C LYS A 52 -19.90 0.63 -8.09
N GLN A 53 -20.23 -0.12 -7.03
CA GLN A 53 -21.62 -0.37 -6.60
C GLN A 53 -22.33 0.91 -6.16
N ASN A 54 -21.59 1.93 -5.74
CA ASN A 54 -22.10 3.24 -5.38
C ASN A 54 -21.98 4.29 -6.51
N GLY A 55 -21.85 3.84 -7.76
CA GLY A 55 -21.97 4.70 -8.94
C GLY A 55 -20.67 5.33 -9.43
N TYR A 56 -19.52 5.00 -8.87
CA TYR A 56 -18.23 5.52 -9.32
C TYR A 56 -17.71 4.77 -10.55
N THR A 57 -17.00 5.49 -11.42
CA THR A 57 -16.08 4.88 -12.41
C THR A 57 -14.72 4.70 -11.75
N THR A 58 -14.11 3.52 -11.85
CA THR A 58 -12.96 3.16 -11.03
C THR A 58 -11.75 2.77 -11.86
N ALA A 59 -10.56 3.28 -11.50
CA ALA A 59 -9.30 2.95 -12.17
C ALA A 59 -8.18 2.54 -11.20
N MET A 60 -7.43 1.51 -11.59
CA MET A 60 -6.13 1.15 -11.00
C MET A 60 -5.02 1.52 -11.98
N ILE A 61 -4.12 2.40 -11.57
CA ILE A 61 -2.99 2.83 -12.39
C ILE A 61 -1.72 2.75 -11.57
N GLY A 62 -0.70 2.06 -12.11
CA GLY A 62 0.60 1.96 -11.44
C GLY A 62 0.99 0.57 -10.96
N LYS A 63 1.85 0.51 -9.97
CA LYS A 63 2.36 -0.72 -9.37
C LYS A 63 1.25 -1.51 -8.68
N TRP A 64 0.97 -2.74 -9.13
CA TRP A 64 -0.02 -3.64 -8.52
C TRP A 64 0.52 -4.36 -7.30
N ASN A 65 1.47 -5.27 -7.49
CA ASN A 65 2.20 -5.99 -6.45
C ASN A 65 1.30 -6.81 -5.50
N LEU A 66 0.21 -7.39 -6.04
CA LEU A 66 -0.75 -8.23 -5.33
C LEU A 66 -0.93 -9.60 -6.00
N GLY A 67 0.00 -9.95 -6.90
CA GLY A 67 -0.03 -11.19 -7.65
C GLY A 67 -1.03 -11.19 -8.81
N LEU A 68 -0.78 -12.08 -9.77
CA LEU A 68 -1.59 -12.26 -10.98
C LEU A 68 -1.63 -13.72 -11.38
N GLY A 69 -2.78 -14.18 -11.85
CA GLY A 69 -2.96 -15.48 -12.48
C GLY A 69 -2.50 -15.47 -13.93
N TRP A 70 -1.20 -15.58 -14.16
CA TRP A 70 -0.65 -15.76 -15.50
C TRP A 70 -1.01 -17.14 -16.04
N VAL A 71 -1.43 -17.20 -17.29
CA VAL A 71 -1.61 -18.46 -18.00
C VAL A 71 -0.24 -19.02 -18.37
N ARG A 72 0.00 -20.29 -18.05
CA ARG A 72 1.22 -21.01 -18.41
C ARG A 72 1.05 -21.71 -19.75
N ALA A 73 2.15 -22.02 -20.43
CA ALA A 73 2.13 -22.73 -21.73
C ALA A 73 1.41 -24.09 -21.68
N ASN A 74 1.34 -24.72 -20.50
CA ASN A 74 0.59 -25.96 -20.25
C ASN A 74 -0.88 -25.71 -19.84
N GLY A 75 -1.38 -24.48 -19.94
CA GLY A 75 -2.74 -24.10 -19.54
C GLY A 75 -2.95 -23.90 -18.03
N PHE A 76 -1.95 -24.13 -17.18
CA PHE A 76 -2.07 -23.90 -15.73
C PHE A 76 -2.22 -22.40 -15.43
N VAL A 77 -3.11 -22.07 -14.48
CA VAL A 77 -3.28 -20.71 -13.95
C VAL A 77 -3.18 -20.76 -12.42
N GLY A 78 -2.27 -19.98 -11.86
CA GLY A 78 -2.18 -19.81 -10.41
C GLY A 78 -3.37 -18.99 -9.89
N THR A 79 -3.94 -19.42 -8.76
CA THR A 79 -5.06 -18.76 -8.08
C THR A 79 -4.73 -18.52 -6.61
N ALA A 80 -5.48 -17.65 -5.93
CA ALA A 80 -5.33 -17.44 -4.51
C ALA A 80 -5.54 -18.74 -3.69
N ALA A 81 -6.39 -19.65 -4.16
CA ALA A 81 -6.69 -20.91 -3.49
C ALA A 81 -5.53 -21.94 -3.55
N ASN A 82 -4.74 -21.91 -4.63
CA ASN A 82 -3.60 -22.84 -4.80
C ASN A 82 -2.23 -22.17 -4.57
N ALA A 83 -2.22 -20.90 -4.18
CA ALA A 83 -0.99 -20.14 -4.02
C ALA A 83 -0.12 -20.69 -2.88
N GLU A 84 -0.73 -21.02 -1.74
CA GLU A 84 -0.02 -21.53 -0.57
C GLU A 84 0.76 -22.83 -0.87
N GLN A 85 0.18 -23.72 -1.66
CA GLN A 85 0.80 -25.00 -2.03
C GLN A 85 1.95 -24.85 -3.03
N ASN A 86 1.89 -23.84 -3.90
CA ASN A 86 2.80 -23.69 -5.02
C ASN A 86 3.84 -22.60 -4.83
N PHE A 87 3.66 -21.71 -3.85
CA PHE A 87 4.46 -20.50 -3.68
C PHE A 87 4.84 -20.21 -2.21
N ALA A 88 4.73 -21.23 -1.34
CA ALA A 88 5.15 -21.10 0.05
C ALA A 88 6.65 -20.78 0.11
N GLY A 89 6.95 -19.54 0.30
CA GLY A 89 8.19 -19.19 0.97
C GLY A 89 9.21 -18.35 0.28
N SER A 90 9.31 -18.12 -0.99
CA SER A 90 10.35 -17.19 -1.37
C SER A 90 10.12 -16.43 -2.67
N TRP A 91 10.03 -15.13 -2.49
CA TRP A 91 10.29 -14.15 -3.54
C TRP A 91 11.74 -14.27 -4.09
N GLN A 92 12.64 -15.01 -3.40
CA GLN A 92 14.04 -15.19 -3.75
C GLN A 92 14.30 -16.28 -4.79
N ASP A 93 13.41 -17.27 -4.93
CA ASP A 93 13.60 -18.39 -5.84
C ASP A 93 13.17 -18.05 -7.27
N GLY A 94 13.94 -17.18 -7.90
CA GLY A 94 14.00 -17.06 -9.36
C GLY A 94 12.66 -16.82 -10.06
N ASP A 95 12.00 -15.68 -9.77
CA ASP A 95 10.86 -15.23 -10.58
C ASP A 95 11.19 -15.17 -12.08
N ALA A 96 12.45 -14.95 -12.44
CA ALA A 96 12.93 -15.06 -13.82
C ALA A 96 12.79 -16.49 -14.38
N ALA A 97 13.05 -17.52 -13.57
CA ALA A 97 12.83 -18.92 -13.97
C ALA A 97 11.36 -19.28 -14.02
N LYS A 98 10.53 -18.73 -13.13
CA LYS A 98 9.07 -18.97 -13.10
C LYS A 98 8.34 -18.31 -14.27
N GLY A 99 8.89 -17.25 -14.86
CA GLY A 99 8.34 -16.60 -16.06
C GLY A 99 8.59 -17.35 -17.37
N MET A 100 9.43 -18.38 -17.38
CA MET A 100 9.80 -19.09 -18.62
C MET A 100 8.63 -19.76 -19.35
N ASN A 101 7.57 -20.11 -18.62
CA ASN A 101 6.41 -20.82 -19.16
C ASN A 101 5.15 -19.94 -19.25
N VAL A 102 5.29 -18.62 -19.13
CA VAL A 102 4.15 -17.71 -19.22
C VAL A 102 3.78 -17.49 -20.69
N ASP A 103 2.52 -17.69 -21.02
CA ASP A 103 1.94 -17.26 -22.28
C ASP A 103 1.43 -15.81 -22.15
N PHE A 104 2.27 -14.87 -22.58
CA PHE A 104 1.96 -13.44 -22.50
C PHE A 104 0.87 -12.97 -23.47
N ASP A 105 0.45 -13.82 -24.40
CA ASP A 105 -0.65 -13.52 -25.32
C ASP A 105 -2.03 -13.81 -24.70
N GLN A 106 -2.05 -14.49 -23.55
CA GLN A 106 -3.27 -14.75 -22.79
C GLN A 106 -3.58 -13.65 -21.78
N PRO A 107 -4.88 -13.44 -21.45
CA PRO A 107 -5.26 -12.49 -20.41
C PRO A 107 -4.83 -12.98 -19.04
N VAL A 108 -4.40 -12.04 -18.18
CA VAL A 108 -4.18 -12.33 -16.75
C VAL A 108 -5.50 -12.44 -16.01
N ARG A 109 -5.51 -13.18 -14.89
CA ARG A 109 -6.68 -13.38 -14.03
C ARG A 109 -6.40 -12.92 -12.60
N GLY A 110 -7.45 -12.63 -11.84
CA GLY A 110 -7.34 -12.17 -10.46
C GLY A 110 -6.65 -10.81 -10.32
N GLY A 111 -6.63 -10.05 -11.42
CA GLY A 111 -6.10 -8.69 -11.47
C GLY A 111 -7.13 -7.63 -11.10
N PRO A 112 -6.81 -6.35 -11.29
CA PRO A 112 -7.68 -5.23 -10.90
C PRO A 112 -9.10 -5.30 -11.48
N ARG A 113 -9.24 -5.75 -12.73
CA ARG A 113 -10.55 -5.86 -13.40
C ARG A 113 -11.48 -6.85 -12.69
N ASP A 114 -10.96 -7.96 -12.22
CA ASP A 114 -11.70 -8.99 -11.50
C ASP A 114 -12.10 -8.54 -10.08
N LEU A 115 -11.49 -7.45 -9.60
CA LEU A 115 -11.63 -6.93 -8.25
C LEU A 115 -12.41 -5.61 -8.19
N GLY A 116 -13.10 -5.24 -9.28
CA GLY A 116 -14.05 -4.13 -9.31
C GLY A 116 -13.57 -2.84 -9.97
N PHE A 117 -12.36 -2.79 -10.51
CA PHE A 117 -11.92 -1.67 -11.30
C PHE A 117 -12.51 -1.71 -12.72
N ASP A 118 -13.02 -0.59 -13.22
CA ASP A 118 -13.54 -0.45 -14.59
C ASP A 118 -12.41 -0.31 -15.61
N TYR A 119 -11.29 0.24 -15.18
CA TYR A 119 -10.10 0.42 -15.98
C TYR A 119 -8.86 0.05 -15.19
N ALA A 120 -7.85 -0.49 -15.87
CA ALA A 120 -6.56 -0.76 -15.24
C ALA A 120 -5.41 -0.53 -16.23
N TYR A 121 -4.35 0.17 -15.78
CA TYR A 121 -3.09 0.30 -16.49
C TYR A 121 -1.95 0.19 -15.49
N PHE A 122 -1.29 -0.95 -15.47
CA PHE A 122 -0.46 -1.29 -14.31
C PHE A 122 0.71 -2.19 -14.67
N THR A 123 1.60 -2.42 -13.71
CA THR A 123 2.65 -3.44 -13.75
C THR A 123 2.38 -4.51 -12.71
N ALA A 124 2.77 -5.75 -13.00
CA ALA A 124 2.49 -6.91 -12.15
C ALA A 124 3.03 -6.79 -10.72
N ALA A 125 4.27 -6.28 -10.60
CA ALA A 125 4.93 -6.04 -9.32
C ALA A 125 5.66 -4.69 -9.35
N CYS A 126 6.81 -4.58 -8.65
CA CYS A 126 7.62 -3.36 -8.65
C CYS A 126 8.24 -3.15 -10.05
N PRO A 127 7.83 -2.14 -10.80
CA PRO A 127 8.19 -2.00 -12.21
C PRO A 127 9.66 -1.67 -12.47
N THR A 128 10.40 -1.32 -11.43
CA THR A 128 11.83 -1.04 -11.52
C THR A 128 12.68 -2.21 -11.04
N MET A 129 12.08 -3.18 -10.34
CA MET A 129 12.81 -4.27 -9.70
C MET A 129 12.41 -5.67 -10.19
N ASP A 130 11.11 -5.93 -10.34
CA ASP A 130 10.56 -7.28 -10.56
C ASP A 130 9.91 -7.41 -11.93
N GLY A 131 10.39 -8.36 -12.76
CA GLY A 131 9.72 -8.72 -14.00
C GLY A 131 8.37 -9.42 -13.79
N PRO A 132 7.50 -9.51 -14.83
CA PRO A 132 7.77 -9.03 -16.18
C PRO A 132 7.69 -7.50 -16.27
N PHE A 133 8.65 -6.90 -16.96
CA PHE A 133 8.72 -5.47 -17.20
C PHE A 133 7.88 -5.14 -18.44
N THR A 134 6.59 -5.02 -18.21
CA THR A 134 5.59 -4.66 -19.22
C THR A 134 4.42 -3.94 -18.55
N PHE A 135 3.80 -3.03 -19.28
CA PHE A 135 2.51 -2.49 -18.87
C PHE A 135 1.41 -3.49 -19.22
N ILE A 136 0.42 -3.56 -18.38
CA ILE A 136 -0.78 -4.36 -18.57
C ILE A 136 -1.96 -3.40 -18.64
N ARG A 137 -2.71 -3.44 -19.76
CA ARG A 137 -3.96 -2.68 -19.87
C ARG A 137 -5.12 -3.63 -19.65
N ASN A 138 -5.92 -3.35 -18.63
CA ASN A 138 -7.02 -4.18 -18.17
C ASN A 138 -6.53 -5.58 -17.74
N ASP A 139 -6.47 -6.51 -18.67
CA ASP A 139 -6.10 -7.91 -18.44
C ASP A 139 -4.98 -8.40 -19.37
N ARG A 140 -4.43 -7.54 -20.26
CA ARG A 140 -3.43 -7.96 -21.24
C ARG A 140 -2.21 -7.07 -21.24
N PRO A 141 -1.00 -7.65 -21.45
CA PRO A 141 0.20 -6.86 -21.73
C PRO A 141 -0.03 -5.94 -22.95
N THR A 142 0.44 -4.71 -22.84
CA THR A 142 0.36 -3.73 -23.96
C THR A 142 1.39 -4.04 -25.05
N ALA A 143 2.47 -4.71 -24.68
CA ALA A 143 3.47 -5.26 -25.57
C ALA A 143 3.98 -6.57 -24.96
N ARG A 144 4.19 -7.59 -25.79
CA ARG A 144 4.69 -8.88 -25.37
C ARG A 144 6.15 -8.74 -24.89
N PRO A 145 6.51 -9.18 -23.70
CA PRO A 145 7.89 -9.33 -23.28
C PRO A 145 8.61 -10.34 -24.18
N ASP A 146 9.68 -9.94 -24.85
CA ASP A 146 10.36 -10.70 -25.89
C ASP A 146 11.85 -10.94 -25.60
N ARG A 147 12.41 -10.21 -24.65
CA ARG A 147 13.81 -10.37 -24.24
C ARG A 147 13.94 -10.41 -22.71
N LYS A 148 15.09 -10.87 -22.23
CA LYS A 148 15.40 -10.90 -20.79
C LYS A 148 16.41 -9.81 -20.44
N ILE A 149 16.15 -9.15 -19.31
CA ILE A 149 17.19 -8.40 -18.61
C ILE A 149 17.96 -9.40 -17.75
N PHE A 150 19.25 -9.48 -17.96
CA PHE A 150 20.17 -10.18 -17.07
C PHE A 150 20.73 -9.18 -16.06
N VAL A 151 20.79 -9.58 -14.82
CA VAL A 151 21.43 -8.80 -13.76
C VAL A 151 22.88 -9.22 -13.69
N ASP A 152 23.78 -8.28 -13.84
CA ASP A 152 25.19 -8.51 -13.55
C ASP A 152 25.35 -8.72 -12.03
N PRO A 153 25.77 -9.91 -11.59
CA PRO A 153 25.96 -10.18 -10.16
C PRO A 153 27.06 -9.31 -9.53
N ASN A 154 27.93 -8.72 -10.35
CA ASN A 154 29.03 -7.87 -9.90
C ASN A 154 28.75 -6.37 -10.04
N ALA A 155 27.57 -5.98 -10.54
CA ALA A 155 27.21 -4.57 -10.59
C ALA A 155 27.18 -3.96 -9.18
N GLU A 156 27.67 -2.75 -9.02
CA GLU A 156 27.68 -2.06 -7.74
C GLU A 156 26.27 -1.87 -7.17
N GLU A 157 26.11 -2.08 -5.85
CA GLU A 157 24.81 -2.06 -5.17
C GLU A 157 24.34 -0.65 -4.81
N GLU A 158 25.11 0.38 -5.08
CA GLU A 158 24.87 1.74 -4.58
C GLU A 158 23.44 2.26 -4.88
N TYR A 159 22.89 1.91 -6.04
CA TYR A 159 21.55 2.37 -6.46
C TYR A 159 20.50 1.25 -6.49
N GLY A 160 20.85 0.05 -6.05
CA GLY A 160 20.01 -1.14 -6.18
C GLY A 160 20.01 -1.72 -7.59
N ARG A 161 19.52 -2.95 -7.75
CA ARG A 161 19.48 -3.66 -9.04
C ARG A 161 18.07 -4.15 -9.35
N PRO A 162 17.65 -4.13 -10.64
CA PRO A 162 16.54 -4.98 -11.07
C PRO A 162 16.87 -6.44 -10.79
N ARG A 163 15.89 -7.24 -10.41
CA ARG A 163 16.10 -8.70 -10.21
C ARG A 163 16.14 -9.48 -11.51
N GLY A 164 16.11 -8.78 -12.65
CA GLY A 164 16.01 -9.39 -13.95
C GLY A 164 14.61 -9.87 -14.29
N GLY A 165 14.45 -10.43 -15.47
CA GLY A 165 13.17 -10.97 -15.96
C GLY A 165 12.89 -10.58 -17.40
N TRP A 166 11.72 -10.98 -17.88
CA TRP A 166 11.25 -10.64 -19.21
C TRP A 166 10.87 -9.15 -19.30
N ILE A 167 11.29 -8.51 -20.41
CA ILE A 167 10.99 -7.10 -20.71
C ILE A 167 10.36 -6.94 -22.08
N ALA A 168 9.34 -6.09 -22.16
CA ALA A 168 8.68 -5.73 -23.40
C ALA A 168 9.45 -4.63 -24.16
N PRO A 169 9.33 -4.59 -25.50
CA PRO A 169 9.85 -3.49 -26.29
C PRO A 169 9.30 -2.14 -25.82
N GLY A 170 10.18 -1.14 -25.73
CA GLY A 170 9.78 0.23 -25.32
C GLY A 170 9.49 0.42 -23.83
N PHE A 171 9.56 -0.61 -23.00
CA PHE A 171 9.45 -0.43 -21.54
C PHE A 171 10.70 0.23 -20.98
N SER A 172 10.55 1.32 -20.25
CA SER A 172 11.65 2.04 -19.60
C SER A 172 11.43 2.09 -18.08
N LEU A 173 12.45 1.62 -17.34
CA LEU A 173 12.45 1.66 -15.87
C LEU A 173 12.47 3.09 -15.33
N GLU A 174 13.08 4.02 -16.06
CA GLU A 174 13.24 5.41 -15.64
C GLU A 174 11.95 6.22 -15.77
N THR A 175 11.13 5.93 -16.80
CA THR A 175 9.98 6.76 -17.16
C THR A 175 8.64 6.16 -16.73
N VAL A 176 8.65 5.05 -16.01
CA VAL A 176 7.44 4.31 -15.65
C VAL A 176 6.41 5.16 -14.92
N ASP A 177 6.84 6.00 -13.97
CA ASP A 177 5.92 6.87 -13.22
C ASP A 177 5.36 8.01 -14.07
N VAL A 178 6.14 8.50 -15.04
CA VAL A 178 5.65 9.49 -16.03
C VAL A 178 4.49 8.89 -16.85
N VAL A 179 4.64 7.64 -17.28
CA VAL A 179 3.58 6.92 -18.00
C VAL A 179 2.34 6.75 -17.11
N PHE A 180 2.51 6.38 -15.84
CA PHE A 180 1.38 6.22 -14.91
C PHE A 180 0.64 7.54 -14.66
N VAL A 181 1.36 8.64 -14.46
CA VAL A 181 0.75 9.95 -14.24
C VAL A 181 -0.05 10.40 -15.47
N ASN A 182 0.53 10.27 -16.67
CA ASN A 182 -0.14 10.60 -17.92
C ASN A 182 -1.41 9.75 -18.13
N GLU A 183 -1.34 8.46 -17.84
CA GLU A 183 -2.49 7.57 -17.96
C GLU A 183 -3.60 7.89 -16.94
N ALA A 184 -3.22 8.28 -15.72
CA ALA A 184 -4.18 8.72 -14.69
C ALA A 184 -4.91 10.00 -15.13
N ILE A 185 -4.18 10.98 -15.65
CA ILE A 185 -4.76 12.23 -16.18
C ILE A 185 -5.69 11.93 -17.35
N SER A 186 -5.24 11.09 -18.30
CA SER A 186 -6.04 10.68 -19.44
C SER A 186 -7.33 9.94 -19.03
N PHE A 187 -7.27 9.08 -18.00
CA PHE A 187 -8.45 8.43 -17.45
C PHE A 187 -9.43 9.44 -16.85
N MET A 188 -8.97 10.41 -16.05
CA MET A 188 -9.82 11.45 -15.48
C MET A 188 -10.51 12.26 -16.58
N GLN A 189 -9.79 12.66 -17.63
CA GLN A 189 -10.33 13.38 -18.79
C GLN A 189 -11.44 12.57 -19.49
N ARG A 190 -11.16 11.30 -19.81
CA ARG A 190 -12.15 10.40 -20.43
C ARG A 190 -13.38 10.22 -19.55
N SER A 191 -13.19 9.98 -18.25
CA SER A 191 -14.30 9.75 -17.31
C SER A 191 -15.26 10.93 -17.27
N ILE A 192 -14.74 12.15 -17.25
CA ILE A 192 -15.58 13.36 -17.25
C ILE A 192 -16.25 13.60 -18.59
N ALA A 193 -15.53 13.38 -19.70
CA ALA A 193 -16.07 13.60 -21.05
C ALA A 193 -17.14 12.57 -21.44
N GLU A 194 -16.91 11.29 -21.12
CA GLU A 194 -17.78 10.18 -21.55
C GLU A 194 -18.97 9.97 -20.59
N GLN A 195 -18.80 10.33 -19.31
CA GLN A 195 -19.81 10.13 -18.27
C GLN A 195 -19.96 11.41 -17.39
N PRO A 196 -20.47 12.50 -17.98
CA PRO A 196 -20.64 13.76 -17.24
C PRO A 196 -21.49 13.57 -15.98
N GLY A 197 -21.00 14.10 -14.85
CA GLY A 197 -21.69 14.00 -13.57
C GLY A 197 -21.51 12.67 -12.82
N ARG A 198 -20.86 11.67 -13.40
CA ARG A 198 -20.49 10.45 -12.69
C ARG A 198 -19.16 10.63 -11.97
N PRO A 199 -19.10 10.33 -10.65
CA PRO A 199 -17.83 10.45 -9.91
C PRO A 199 -16.84 9.37 -10.34
N PHE A 200 -15.56 9.66 -10.20
CA PHE A 200 -14.48 8.70 -10.46
C PHE A 200 -13.65 8.42 -9.21
N PHE A 201 -13.02 7.26 -9.20
CA PHE A 201 -12.00 6.87 -8.25
C PHE A 201 -10.75 6.42 -9.00
N VAL A 202 -9.62 7.03 -8.69
CA VAL A 202 -8.31 6.64 -9.23
C VAL A 202 -7.39 6.18 -8.10
N HIS A 203 -6.96 4.93 -8.14
CA HIS A 203 -5.87 4.43 -7.31
C HIS A 203 -4.56 4.56 -8.10
N LEU A 204 -3.85 5.68 -7.94
CA LEU A 204 -2.56 5.92 -8.56
C LEU A 204 -1.44 5.44 -7.65
N SER A 205 -0.66 4.49 -8.13
CA SER A 205 0.32 3.75 -7.34
C SER A 205 1.70 3.87 -7.98
N LEU A 206 2.46 4.91 -7.59
CA LEU A 206 3.79 5.17 -8.12
C LEU A 206 4.81 4.10 -7.72
N SER A 207 5.88 3.99 -8.49
CA SER A 207 7.07 3.21 -8.16
C SER A 207 8.04 4.01 -7.29
N SER A 208 8.22 5.29 -7.60
CA SER A 208 9.14 6.17 -6.87
C SER A 208 8.76 6.34 -5.41
N PRO A 209 9.71 6.44 -4.49
CA PRO A 209 11.17 6.39 -4.69
C PRO A 209 11.77 4.99 -4.42
N HIS A 210 11.17 3.89 -4.94
CA HIS A 210 11.66 2.52 -4.77
C HIS A 210 12.99 2.30 -5.52
N THR A 211 13.85 1.42 -4.98
CA THR A 211 15.06 0.94 -5.68
C THR A 211 14.70 0.09 -6.92
N PRO A 212 15.60 -0.03 -7.92
CA PRO A 212 16.79 0.80 -8.16
C PRO A 212 16.44 2.27 -8.43
N TRP A 213 17.31 3.17 -7.99
CA TRP A 213 17.04 4.61 -8.13
C TRP A 213 17.47 5.11 -9.51
N LEU A 214 16.53 5.12 -10.42
CA LEU A 214 16.69 5.48 -11.82
C LEU A 214 15.78 6.67 -12.15
N PRO A 215 16.15 7.89 -11.76
CA PRO A 215 15.33 9.08 -12.02
C PRO A 215 15.28 9.39 -13.52
N PRO A 216 14.11 9.82 -14.04
CA PRO A 216 14.00 10.30 -15.41
C PRO A 216 14.86 11.55 -15.62
N THR A 217 15.26 11.81 -16.86
CA THR A 217 16.22 12.86 -17.22
C THR A 217 15.87 14.23 -16.65
N PHE A 218 14.59 14.60 -16.61
CA PHE A 218 14.16 15.90 -16.10
C PHE A 218 14.37 16.08 -14.58
N ALA A 219 14.47 14.99 -13.83
CA ALA A 219 14.63 15.01 -12.38
C ALA A 219 16.07 14.78 -11.91
N ARG A 220 16.97 14.37 -12.81
CA ARG A 220 18.36 14.09 -12.45
C ARG A 220 19.08 15.30 -11.92
N GLY A 221 19.60 15.20 -10.71
CA GLY A 221 20.29 16.28 -10.00
C GLY A 221 19.38 17.37 -9.43
N ALA A 222 18.06 17.23 -9.57
CA ALA A 222 17.11 18.27 -9.13
C ALA A 222 17.04 18.41 -7.60
N SER A 223 17.27 17.34 -6.86
CA SER A 223 17.20 17.35 -5.38
C SER A 223 18.50 17.86 -4.73
N GLY A 224 19.64 17.69 -5.36
CA GLY A 224 20.95 17.83 -4.72
C GLY A 224 21.34 16.68 -3.77
N ASP A 225 20.43 15.71 -3.54
CA ASP A 225 20.62 14.60 -2.58
C ASP A 225 20.79 13.24 -3.29
N GLY A 226 21.25 13.26 -4.54
CA GLY A 226 21.49 12.06 -5.34
C GLY A 226 20.20 11.41 -5.88
N PRO A 227 20.32 10.27 -6.57
CA PRO A 227 19.24 9.66 -7.34
C PRO A 227 17.99 9.32 -6.52
N ARG A 228 18.14 9.00 -5.24
CA ARG A 228 17.00 8.79 -4.33
C ARG A 228 16.22 10.08 -4.07
N GLY A 229 16.91 11.17 -3.78
CA GLY A 229 16.31 12.49 -3.63
C GLY A 229 15.61 12.94 -4.90
N ASP A 230 16.24 12.68 -6.06
CA ASP A 230 15.65 12.98 -7.36
C ASP A 230 14.34 12.22 -7.60
N LEU A 231 14.24 10.94 -7.17
CA LEU A 231 12.98 10.20 -7.23
C LEU A 231 11.92 10.72 -6.25
N VAL A 232 12.31 11.32 -5.12
CA VAL A 232 11.35 12.03 -4.26
C VAL A 232 10.82 13.28 -4.97
N THR A 233 11.66 13.99 -5.74
CA THR A 233 11.23 15.09 -6.61
C THR A 233 10.24 14.61 -7.69
N VAL A 234 10.44 13.41 -8.24
CA VAL A 234 9.45 12.80 -9.16
C VAL A 234 8.10 12.56 -8.50
N VAL A 235 8.08 12.14 -7.22
CA VAL A 235 6.82 12.00 -6.47
C VAL A 235 6.12 13.34 -6.31
N ASP A 236 6.85 14.39 -5.95
CA ASP A 236 6.30 15.75 -5.83
C ASP A 236 5.76 16.27 -7.17
N TRP A 237 6.53 16.10 -8.24
CA TRP A 237 6.09 16.40 -9.60
C TRP A 237 4.78 15.67 -9.95
N ALA A 238 4.68 14.37 -9.67
CA ALA A 238 3.50 13.57 -9.96
C ALA A 238 2.23 14.10 -9.25
N VAL A 239 2.36 14.47 -7.97
CA VAL A 239 1.28 15.10 -7.21
C VAL A 239 0.91 16.46 -7.81
N GLY A 240 1.90 17.23 -8.22
CA GLY A 240 1.72 18.52 -8.90
C GLY A 240 0.91 18.39 -10.19
N GLU A 241 1.27 17.43 -11.06
CA GLU A 241 0.57 17.18 -12.33
C GLU A 241 -0.88 16.72 -12.12
N VAL A 242 -1.12 15.82 -11.14
CA VAL A 242 -2.48 15.37 -10.80
C VAL A 242 -3.32 16.56 -10.30
N ARG A 243 -2.78 17.39 -9.40
CA ARG A 243 -3.48 18.58 -8.92
C ARG A 243 -3.80 19.56 -10.05
N ALA A 244 -2.83 19.87 -10.89
CA ALA A 244 -3.03 20.74 -12.03
C ALA A 244 -4.07 20.20 -13.02
N ALA A 245 -4.12 18.87 -13.20
CA ALA A 245 -5.14 18.24 -14.01
C ALA A 245 -6.54 18.39 -13.40
N LEU A 246 -6.71 18.17 -12.09
CA LEU A 246 -7.98 18.37 -11.39
C LEU A 246 -8.47 19.83 -11.48
N ASP A 247 -7.56 20.78 -11.39
CA ASP A 247 -7.87 22.21 -11.53
C ASP A 247 -8.32 22.53 -12.97
N ARG A 248 -7.60 22.06 -13.99
CA ARG A 248 -7.98 22.23 -15.41
C ARG A 248 -9.32 21.57 -15.75
N LEU A 249 -9.64 20.47 -15.10
CA LEU A 249 -10.91 19.75 -15.28
C LEU A 249 -12.09 20.36 -14.49
N GLY A 250 -11.82 21.35 -13.65
CA GLY A 250 -12.84 22.03 -12.84
C GLY A 250 -13.43 21.19 -11.72
N VAL A 251 -12.76 20.09 -11.30
CA VAL A 251 -13.27 19.16 -10.27
C VAL A 251 -12.45 19.17 -8.97
N SER A 252 -11.46 20.03 -8.87
CA SER A 252 -10.53 20.09 -7.75
C SER A 252 -11.22 20.36 -6.40
N GLY A 253 -12.29 21.17 -6.37
CA GLY A 253 -13.06 21.48 -5.17
C GLY A 253 -13.78 20.28 -4.57
N ASP A 254 -14.29 19.41 -5.44
CA ASP A 254 -15.11 18.25 -5.06
C ASP A 254 -14.32 16.93 -5.05
N THR A 255 -13.00 17.00 -5.24
CA THR A 255 -12.14 15.81 -5.23
C THR A 255 -11.45 15.64 -3.88
N LEU A 256 -11.70 14.50 -3.23
CA LEU A 256 -10.92 14.02 -2.10
C LEU A 256 -9.60 13.45 -2.63
N LEU A 257 -8.52 14.21 -2.52
CA LEU A 257 -7.16 13.80 -2.88
C LEU A 257 -6.42 13.33 -1.63
N ILE A 258 -5.94 12.09 -1.65
CA ILE A 258 -5.19 11.48 -0.55
C ILE A 258 -3.79 11.13 -1.04
N PHE A 259 -2.77 11.63 -0.36
CA PHE A 259 -1.37 11.26 -0.57
C PHE A 259 -0.85 10.47 0.62
N THR A 260 -0.19 9.33 0.35
CA THR A 260 0.42 8.47 1.37
C THR A 260 1.49 7.57 0.75
N SER A 261 2.14 6.73 1.57
CA SER A 261 3.10 5.72 1.15
C SER A 261 2.69 4.33 1.63
N ASP A 262 3.14 3.28 0.95
CA ASP A 262 2.84 1.88 1.28
C ASP A 262 3.77 1.27 2.34
N ASN A 263 4.89 1.91 2.68
CA ASN A 263 5.80 1.54 3.78
C ASN A 263 6.73 2.69 4.14
N GLY A 264 7.40 2.55 5.28
CA GLY A 264 8.47 3.44 5.68
C GLY A 264 9.63 3.44 4.70
N PRO A 265 10.61 4.35 4.87
CA PRO A 265 11.72 4.50 3.93
C PRO A 265 12.61 3.27 3.90
N HIS A 266 13.28 3.04 2.78
CA HIS A 266 14.41 2.12 2.70
C HIS A 266 15.55 2.62 3.60
N PRO A 267 16.41 1.74 4.15
CA PRO A 267 17.62 2.19 4.87
C PRO A 267 18.36 3.29 4.13
N GLY A 268 18.78 4.30 4.87
CA GLY A 268 19.46 5.45 4.28
C GLY A 268 20.78 5.07 3.61
N ILE A 269 21.04 5.67 2.45
CA ILE A 269 22.37 5.74 1.85
C ILE A 269 22.82 7.19 1.99
N ASN A 270 24.12 7.43 1.97
CA ASN A 270 24.71 8.77 2.05
C ASN A 270 24.27 9.59 3.28
N GLY A 271 23.98 8.93 4.40
CA GLY A 271 23.58 9.61 5.64
C GLY A 271 22.13 10.12 5.68
N HIS A 272 21.29 9.74 4.71
CA HIS A 272 19.88 10.15 4.71
C HIS A 272 19.13 9.60 5.93
N ALA A 273 18.71 10.47 6.85
CA ALA A 273 17.89 10.14 8.01
C ALA A 273 16.39 10.10 7.65
N SER A 274 16.02 9.29 6.66
CA SER A 274 14.68 9.33 6.04
C SER A 274 13.54 8.89 6.96
N ALA A 275 13.84 8.15 8.06
CA ALA A 275 12.87 7.82 9.10
C ALA A 275 12.75 8.93 10.18
N GLY A 276 13.56 9.99 10.09
CA GLY A 276 13.63 11.04 11.10
C GLY A 276 14.06 10.49 12.47
N ALA A 277 13.30 10.80 13.51
CA ALA A 277 13.56 10.34 14.87
C ALA A 277 13.05 8.92 15.16
N PHE A 278 12.36 8.27 14.20
CA PHE A 278 11.80 6.95 14.39
C PHE A 278 12.85 5.85 14.16
N ARG A 279 12.84 4.85 15.02
CA ARG A 279 13.71 3.69 14.88
C ARG A 279 13.26 2.81 13.71
N GLY A 280 14.24 2.21 13.02
CA GLY A 280 14.00 1.25 11.93
C GLY A 280 13.61 1.88 10.60
N TYR A 281 13.30 1.00 9.65
CA TYR A 281 13.07 1.33 8.25
C TYR A 281 12.03 0.38 7.66
N LYS A 282 11.74 0.51 6.39
CA LYS A 282 11.00 -0.49 5.60
C LYS A 282 11.41 -1.90 6.05
N SER A 283 10.44 -2.77 6.22
CA SER A 283 10.54 -4.15 6.70
C SER A 283 10.55 -4.38 8.21
N HIS A 284 10.86 -3.39 9.03
CA HIS A 284 10.89 -3.52 10.50
C HIS A 284 9.52 -3.29 11.15
N ALA A 285 9.28 -3.93 12.30
CA ALA A 285 8.10 -3.66 13.15
C ALA A 285 8.19 -2.36 13.95
N TRP A 286 9.35 -1.70 14.01
CA TRP A 286 9.54 -0.39 14.64
C TRP A 286 8.83 0.73 13.88
N GLU A 287 8.62 1.88 14.55
CA GLU A 287 7.86 3.01 14.02
C GLU A 287 8.36 3.51 12.65
N GLY A 288 9.68 3.52 12.41
CA GLY A 288 10.25 3.93 11.13
C GLY A 288 9.86 3.04 9.95
N GLY A 289 9.46 1.78 10.20
CA GLY A 289 8.94 0.90 9.16
C GLY A 289 7.46 1.16 8.82
N HIS A 290 6.71 1.76 9.74
CA HIS A 290 5.25 1.84 9.69
C HIS A 290 4.69 3.26 9.63
N ARG A 291 5.39 4.26 10.15
CA ARG A 291 4.89 5.64 10.13
C ARG A 291 5.21 6.31 8.81
N VAL A 292 4.16 6.63 8.07
CA VAL A 292 4.24 7.30 6.77
C VAL A 292 3.42 8.59 6.76
N PRO A 293 3.68 9.52 5.83
CA PRO A 293 2.83 10.69 5.66
C PRO A 293 1.41 10.28 5.26
N LEU A 294 0.43 11.02 5.75
CA LEU A 294 -0.93 11.06 5.22
C LEU A 294 -1.30 12.52 5.07
N VAL A 295 -1.49 12.95 3.84
CA VAL A 295 -1.93 14.30 3.49
C VAL A 295 -3.24 14.20 2.73
N VAL A 296 -4.22 15.00 3.16
CA VAL A 296 -5.55 14.98 2.57
C VAL A 296 -5.89 16.41 2.10
N ARG A 297 -6.39 16.51 0.88
CA ARG A 297 -6.92 17.76 0.33
C ARG A 297 -8.35 17.51 -0.17
N TRP A 298 -9.29 18.26 0.39
CA TRP A 298 -10.69 18.29 -0.04
C TRP A 298 -11.26 19.67 0.30
N PRO A 299 -11.07 20.66 -0.56
CA PRO A 299 -11.28 22.08 -0.23
C PRO A 299 -12.64 22.40 0.36
N SER A 300 -13.69 21.76 -0.12
CA SER A 300 -15.06 22.03 0.35
C SER A 300 -15.39 21.37 1.71
N HIS A 301 -14.53 20.52 2.27
CA HIS A 301 -14.86 19.66 3.41
C HIS A 301 -13.77 19.57 4.48
N VAL A 302 -12.50 19.61 4.11
CA VAL A 302 -11.37 19.48 5.04
C VAL A 302 -10.77 20.86 5.30
N PRO A 303 -10.75 21.31 6.56
CA PRO A 303 -10.14 22.60 6.91
C PRO A 303 -8.64 22.64 6.53
N GLU A 304 -8.22 23.74 5.95
CA GLU A 304 -6.80 23.97 5.62
C GLU A 304 -5.96 23.99 6.92
N GLY A 305 -4.78 23.36 6.87
CA GLY A 305 -3.85 23.29 8.00
C GLY A 305 -4.32 22.42 9.17
N ALA A 306 -5.44 21.71 9.04
CA ALA A 306 -5.92 20.81 10.09
C ALA A 306 -4.94 19.65 10.33
N VAL A 307 -4.68 19.34 11.60
CA VAL A 307 -3.85 18.20 12.03
C VAL A 307 -4.65 17.35 13.01
N SER A 308 -4.72 16.05 12.74
CA SER A 308 -5.36 15.08 13.63
C SER A 308 -4.34 14.22 14.35
N PRO A 309 -4.43 14.06 15.69
CA PRO A 309 -3.61 13.12 16.46
C PRO A 309 -4.14 11.68 16.41
N GLU A 310 -5.31 11.46 15.82
CA GLU A 310 -5.93 10.12 15.78
C GLU A 310 -5.02 9.08 15.12
N PRO A 311 -4.84 7.92 15.74
CA PRO A 311 -4.12 6.82 15.14
C PRO A 311 -4.97 6.19 14.03
N VAL A 312 -4.53 6.31 12.79
CA VAL A 312 -5.23 5.82 11.59
C VAL A 312 -4.35 4.84 10.82
N GLU A 313 -4.97 3.97 10.04
CA GLU A 313 -4.29 2.96 9.22
C GLU A 313 -4.75 3.03 7.76
N LEU A 314 -3.88 2.60 6.83
CA LEU A 314 -4.22 2.55 5.40
C LEU A 314 -5.44 1.68 5.08
N THR A 315 -5.72 0.67 5.89
CA THR A 315 -6.95 -0.12 5.72
C THR A 315 -8.22 0.63 6.04
N ASP A 316 -8.14 1.76 6.68
CA ASP A 316 -9.32 2.55 7.03
C ASP A 316 -9.99 3.20 5.82
N LEU A 317 -9.35 3.17 4.66
CA LEU A 317 -9.89 3.78 3.44
C LEU A 317 -11.30 3.27 3.12
N MET A 318 -11.53 1.96 3.18
CA MET A 318 -12.84 1.39 2.82
C MET A 318 -13.96 1.81 3.80
N GLY A 319 -13.68 1.77 5.10
CA GLY A 319 -14.61 2.22 6.13
C GLY A 319 -14.87 3.72 6.07
N THR A 320 -13.83 4.49 5.80
CA THR A 320 -13.91 5.95 5.64
C THR A 320 -14.78 6.35 4.46
N LEU A 321 -14.58 5.72 3.30
CA LEU A 321 -15.41 5.97 2.12
C LEU A 321 -16.86 5.55 2.34
N ALA A 322 -17.10 4.45 3.06
CA ALA A 322 -18.44 4.05 3.45
C ALA A 322 -19.11 5.11 4.35
N GLY A 323 -18.36 5.63 5.35
CA GLY A 323 -18.82 6.72 6.20
C GLY A 323 -19.14 8.00 5.43
N ILE A 324 -18.22 8.44 4.55
CA ILE A 324 -18.43 9.63 3.71
C ILE A 324 -19.66 9.49 2.82
N LEU A 325 -19.90 8.31 2.24
CA LEU A 325 -21.05 8.04 1.39
C LEU A 325 -22.34 7.75 2.16
N GLY A 326 -22.27 7.58 3.47
CA GLY A 326 -23.43 7.16 4.28
C GLY A 326 -23.95 5.78 3.88
N ARG A 327 -23.05 4.85 3.57
CA ARG A 327 -23.37 3.50 3.12
C ARG A 327 -22.77 2.46 4.05
N ASP A 328 -23.48 1.37 4.25
CA ASP A 328 -22.95 0.23 4.99
C ASP A 328 -21.94 -0.54 4.14
N LEU A 329 -20.94 -1.07 4.80
CA LEU A 329 -20.00 -2.01 4.17
C LEU A 329 -20.69 -3.35 3.88
N PRO A 330 -20.32 -4.04 2.79
CA PRO A 330 -20.73 -5.43 2.58
C PRO A 330 -20.39 -6.31 3.81
N LYS A 331 -21.13 -7.40 4.01
CA LYS A 331 -20.99 -8.30 5.17
C LYS A 331 -19.53 -8.66 5.52
N ASP A 332 -18.73 -8.96 4.50
CA ASP A 332 -17.32 -9.35 4.66
C ASP A 332 -16.35 -8.23 4.21
N GLY A 333 -16.87 -7.02 4.01
CA GLY A 333 -16.10 -5.84 3.63
C GLY A 333 -15.42 -5.19 4.83
N GLY A 334 -14.14 -4.88 4.69
CA GLY A 334 -13.37 -4.09 5.64
C GLY A 334 -13.39 -4.59 7.09
N PRO A 335 -13.11 -5.89 7.38
CA PRO A 335 -13.21 -6.41 8.75
C PRO A 335 -12.27 -5.73 9.74
N ASP A 336 -11.28 -5.04 9.22
CA ASP A 336 -10.30 -4.30 10.01
C ASP A 336 -10.28 -2.80 9.67
N SER A 337 -11.28 -2.30 8.93
CA SER A 337 -11.37 -0.94 8.40
C SER A 337 -12.32 -0.10 9.26
N TYR A 338 -11.82 0.97 9.84
CA TYR A 338 -12.58 1.92 10.64
C TYR A 338 -12.95 3.14 9.80
N ASP A 339 -14.02 3.81 10.17
CA ASP A 339 -14.38 5.12 9.60
C ASP A 339 -13.59 6.22 10.31
N ILE A 340 -12.61 6.78 9.61
CA ILE A 340 -11.80 7.90 10.10
C ILE A 340 -12.24 9.25 9.51
N SER A 341 -13.41 9.32 8.86
CA SER A 341 -13.91 10.57 8.29
C SER A 341 -13.98 11.71 9.31
N PRO A 342 -14.35 11.49 10.59
CA PRO A 342 -14.30 12.57 11.57
C PRO A 342 -12.89 13.17 11.73
N ALA A 343 -11.85 12.33 11.77
CA ALA A 343 -10.48 12.80 11.87
C ALA A 343 -10.02 13.54 10.61
N LEU A 344 -10.43 13.09 9.42
CA LEU A 344 -10.11 13.76 8.15
C LEU A 344 -10.77 15.13 8.05
N LEU A 345 -11.97 15.29 8.61
CA LEU A 345 -12.73 16.55 8.61
C LEU A 345 -12.32 17.51 9.73
N GLY A 346 -11.23 17.24 10.42
CA GLY A 346 -10.73 18.07 11.51
C GLY A 346 -11.55 17.98 12.80
N GLN A 347 -12.46 17.02 12.91
CA GLN A 347 -13.23 16.77 14.13
C GLN A 347 -12.38 16.03 15.16
N ARG A 348 -12.66 16.27 16.43
CA ARG A 348 -12.04 15.53 17.55
C ARG A 348 -13.07 14.57 18.13
N PRO A 349 -12.97 13.27 17.88
CA PRO A 349 -13.84 12.29 18.48
C PRO A 349 -13.71 12.30 20.00
N ALA A 350 -14.84 12.12 20.73
CA ALA A 350 -14.83 12.04 22.19
C ALA A 350 -14.11 10.79 22.75
N ARG A 351 -13.94 9.79 21.89
CA ARG A 351 -13.19 8.55 22.19
C ARG A 351 -12.34 8.21 20.97
N PRO A 352 -11.19 7.52 21.14
CA PRO A 352 -10.39 7.04 20.02
C PRO A 352 -11.26 6.26 19.01
N ILE A 353 -11.07 6.51 17.73
CA ILE A 353 -11.79 5.84 16.65
C ILE A 353 -11.55 4.34 16.67
N ARG A 354 -10.33 3.94 17.06
CA ARG A 354 -9.94 2.53 17.16
C ARG A 354 -9.33 2.20 18.53
N GLU A 355 -9.54 0.97 18.95
CA GLU A 355 -8.99 0.46 20.20
C GLU A 355 -7.48 0.23 20.11
N ALA A 356 -7.01 -0.35 19.01
CA ALA A 356 -5.59 -0.63 18.81
C ALA A 356 -5.23 -0.71 17.32
N ILE A 357 -3.93 -0.60 17.04
CA ILE A 357 -3.30 -0.81 15.75
C ILE A 357 -2.52 -2.12 15.81
N VAL A 358 -2.67 -2.97 14.78
CA VAL A 358 -1.87 -4.18 14.61
C VAL A 358 -1.01 -4.03 13.38
N SER A 359 0.28 -4.27 13.51
CA SER A 359 1.25 -4.28 12.42
C SER A 359 2.15 -5.51 12.50
N HIS A 360 2.93 -5.77 11.46
CA HIS A 360 3.96 -6.81 11.47
C HIS A 360 5.16 -6.45 10.59
N SER A 361 6.30 -7.02 10.90
CA SER A 361 7.49 -6.92 10.06
C SER A 361 7.35 -7.76 8.79
N VAL A 362 8.30 -7.63 7.86
CA VAL A 362 8.36 -8.49 6.67
C VAL A 362 8.49 -9.98 7.03
N ASN A 363 9.11 -10.30 8.15
CA ASN A 363 9.30 -11.68 8.64
C ASN A 363 8.12 -12.18 9.51
N GLY A 364 7.06 -11.39 9.63
CA GLY A 364 5.87 -11.79 10.40
C GLY A 364 5.97 -11.54 11.91
N ALA A 365 6.96 -10.79 12.41
CA ALA A 365 6.98 -10.36 13.82
C ALA A 365 5.85 -9.36 14.04
N PHE A 366 4.85 -9.73 14.86
CA PHE A 366 3.70 -8.90 15.14
C PHE A 366 4.02 -7.77 16.12
N ALA A 367 3.39 -6.62 15.89
CA ALA A 367 3.31 -5.54 16.85
C ALA A 367 1.85 -5.11 17.05
N ILE A 368 1.50 -4.74 18.28
CA ILE A 368 0.21 -4.15 18.63
C ILE A 368 0.45 -2.87 19.44
N ARG A 369 -0.26 -1.80 19.07
CA ARG A 369 -0.25 -0.52 19.78
C ARG A 369 -1.64 -0.19 20.29
N GLN A 370 -1.72 0.12 21.59
CA GLN A 370 -2.93 0.66 22.24
C GLN A 370 -2.56 1.89 23.07
N GLY A 371 -3.08 3.04 22.70
CA GLY A 371 -2.65 4.31 23.27
C GLY A 371 -1.16 4.53 23.08
N PRO A 372 -0.41 4.86 24.16
CA PRO A 372 1.05 5.05 24.11
C PRO A 372 1.84 3.74 24.02
N TRP A 373 1.24 2.61 24.39
CA TRP A 373 1.96 1.35 24.54
C TRP A 373 2.03 0.57 23.22
N LYS A 374 3.24 0.19 22.84
CA LYS A 374 3.52 -0.67 21.69
C LYS A 374 4.29 -1.90 22.11
N LEU A 375 3.70 -3.07 21.85
CA LEU A 375 4.29 -4.39 22.08
C LEU A 375 4.71 -4.97 20.72
N ILE A 376 5.97 -5.42 20.60
CA ILE A 376 6.48 -6.21 19.49
C ILE A 376 6.75 -7.62 20.02
N LEU A 377 6.19 -8.64 19.35
CA LEU A 377 6.34 -10.03 19.73
C LEU A 377 7.53 -10.68 19.02
N GLY A 378 8.21 -11.61 19.71
CA GLY A 378 9.30 -12.41 19.16
C GLY A 378 10.66 -12.05 19.74
N THR A 379 11.60 -12.98 19.56
CA THR A 379 12.97 -12.91 20.11
C THR A 379 13.95 -12.25 19.14
N ASP A 380 13.60 -12.12 17.85
CA ASP A 380 14.50 -11.71 16.78
C ASP A 380 14.45 -10.19 16.48
N GLY A 381 14.15 -9.42 17.51
CA GLY A 381 14.01 -7.98 17.38
C GLY A 381 12.73 -7.57 16.68
N SER A 382 12.83 -6.62 15.74
CA SER A 382 11.69 -6.13 14.99
C SER A 382 11.49 -6.84 13.65
N GLY A 383 12.22 -7.92 13.37
CA GLY A 383 12.32 -8.50 12.04
C GLY A 383 13.05 -7.56 11.05
N GLY A 384 12.88 -7.78 9.77
CA GLY A 384 13.46 -6.94 8.71
C GLY A 384 14.46 -7.68 7.83
N TRP A 385 14.74 -7.10 6.66
CA TRP A 385 15.75 -7.64 5.73
C TRP A 385 17.17 -7.27 6.14
N VAL A 386 17.32 -6.11 6.76
CA VAL A 386 18.59 -5.66 7.30
C VAL A 386 18.54 -5.90 8.79
N PRO A 387 19.34 -6.82 9.35
CA PRO A 387 19.40 -7.00 10.79
C PRO A 387 19.74 -5.66 11.45
N PRO A 388 19.03 -5.27 12.50
CA PRO A 388 19.43 -4.10 13.27
C PRO A 388 20.84 -4.33 13.82
N ALA A 389 21.64 -3.27 13.86
CA ALA A 389 22.97 -3.30 14.45
C ALA A 389 22.92 -3.77 15.93
N ASP A 390 21.82 -3.49 16.59
CA ASP A 390 21.51 -3.93 17.94
C ASP A 390 20.79 -5.27 17.86
N LYS A 391 21.49 -6.38 18.03
CA LYS A 391 20.83 -7.67 18.25
C LYS A 391 20.00 -7.56 19.52
N PRO A 392 18.70 -7.76 19.47
CA PRO A 392 17.92 -7.67 20.67
C PRO A 392 18.13 -8.89 21.53
N SER A 393 18.09 -8.62 22.81
CA SER A 393 17.59 -9.43 23.89
C SER A 393 18.03 -10.88 23.93
N SER A 394 18.53 -11.20 25.09
CA SER A 394 18.65 -12.56 25.60
C SER A 394 17.32 -13.31 25.44
N PRO A 395 17.34 -14.67 25.42
CA PRO A 395 16.16 -15.52 25.49
C PRO A 395 15.17 -15.18 26.60
N GLU A 396 15.63 -14.44 27.59
CA GLU A 396 14.89 -13.99 28.78
C GLU A 396 13.89 -12.85 28.45
N ARG A 397 13.97 -12.24 27.24
CA ARG A 397 13.06 -11.17 26.82
C ARG A 397 12.42 -11.52 25.48
N PRO A 398 11.33 -12.30 25.48
CA PRO A 398 10.69 -12.78 24.25
C PRO A 398 9.86 -11.71 23.51
N GLY A 399 10.19 -10.43 23.69
CA GLY A 399 9.51 -9.31 23.06
C GLY A 399 10.07 -7.96 23.47
N GLN A 400 9.43 -6.93 22.95
CA GLN A 400 9.77 -5.53 23.22
C GLN A 400 8.50 -4.76 23.56
N LEU A 401 8.54 -3.91 24.57
CA LEU A 401 7.46 -3.00 24.95
C LEU A 401 7.99 -1.57 25.06
N TYR A 402 7.33 -0.64 24.42
CA TYR A 402 7.69 0.77 24.41
C TYR A 402 6.52 1.66 24.80
N ASN A 403 6.82 2.79 25.44
CA ASN A 403 5.88 3.88 25.65
C ASN A 403 6.20 5.01 24.65
N LEU A 404 5.45 5.12 23.59
CA LEU A 404 5.74 6.02 22.48
C LEU A 404 5.47 7.51 22.78
N ASP A 405 4.80 7.84 23.90
CA ASP A 405 4.63 9.23 24.31
C ASP A 405 5.93 9.78 24.94
N THR A 406 6.72 8.92 25.59
CA THR A 406 7.97 9.28 26.24
C THR A 406 9.21 8.78 25.50
N ASP A 407 9.04 7.79 24.62
CA ASP A 407 10.12 7.15 23.87
C ASP A 407 9.65 6.84 22.42
N PRO A 408 9.40 7.87 21.59
CA PRO A 408 8.95 7.69 20.20
C PRO A 408 10.02 7.03 19.31
N GLY A 409 11.28 7.02 19.76
CA GLY A 409 12.41 6.37 19.09
C GLY A 409 12.64 4.91 19.49
N GLU A 410 11.77 4.34 20.35
CA GLU A 410 11.82 2.91 20.75
C GLU A 410 13.19 2.46 21.27
N GLN A 411 13.79 3.26 22.18
CA GLN A 411 15.13 3.02 22.72
C GLN A 411 15.12 2.21 24.02
N LYS A 412 14.07 2.38 24.87
CA LYS A 412 13.98 1.77 26.18
C LYS A 412 12.94 0.64 26.20
N ASN A 413 13.40 -0.61 26.12
CA ASN A 413 12.54 -1.78 26.21
C ASN A 413 12.03 -2.00 27.65
N LEU A 414 10.72 -1.85 27.87
CA LEU A 414 10.03 -1.98 29.15
C LEU A 414 9.34 -3.36 29.31
N TYR A 415 9.66 -4.34 28.46
CA TYR A 415 8.98 -5.64 28.45
C TYR A 415 9.01 -6.37 29.78
N ALA A 416 10.15 -6.36 30.48
CA ALA A 416 10.29 -6.98 31.80
C ALA A 416 9.66 -6.15 32.95
N ASP A 417 9.57 -4.83 32.73
CA ASP A 417 9.17 -3.88 33.79
C ASP A 417 7.63 -3.67 33.84
N ARG A 418 6.90 -4.11 32.79
CA ARG A 418 5.45 -3.85 32.62
C ARG A 418 4.71 -5.10 32.13
N SER A 419 4.83 -6.19 32.89
CA SER A 419 4.25 -7.49 32.55
C SER A 419 2.72 -7.44 32.37
N GLU A 420 2.03 -6.61 33.11
CA GLU A 420 0.58 -6.39 33.03
C GLU A 420 0.16 -5.77 31.68
N VAL A 421 0.97 -4.83 31.17
CA VAL A 421 0.73 -4.23 29.84
C VAL A 421 1.01 -5.24 28.73
N VAL A 422 2.08 -6.01 28.87
CA VAL A 422 2.43 -7.09 27.93
C VAL A 422 1.30 -8.11 27.83
N ALA A 423 0.79 -8.60 28.97
CA ALA A 423 -0.30 -9.58 29.00
C ALA A 423 -1.56 -9.01 28.31
N ARG A 424 -2.00 -7.83 28.70
CA ARG A 424 -3.17 -7.17 28.12
C ARG A 424 -3.08 -7.01 26.59
N LEU A 425 -1.95 -6.56 26.08
CA LEU A 425 -1.76 -6.35 24.64
C LEU A 425 -1.67 -7.68 23.88
N ARG A 426 -1.10 -8.73 24.47
CA ARG A 426 -1.11 -10.09 23.91
C ARG A 426 -2.53 -10.62 23.79
N ASP A 427 -3.33 -10.50 24.86
CA ASP A 427 -4.71 -10.97 24.89
C ASP A 427 -5.57 -10.24 23.85
N LEU A 428 -5.38 -8.93 23.70
CA LEU A 428 -6.07 -8.14 22.70
C LEU A 428 -5.71 -8.60 21.27
N LEU A 429 -4.43 -8.83 20.99
CA LEU A 429 -3.98 -9.33 19.69
C LEU A 429 -4.55 -10.73 19.41
N ALA A 430 -4.53 -11.62 20.38
CA ALA A 430 -5.12 -12.95 20.29
C ALA A 430 -6.63 -12.90 20.01
N ALA A 431 -7.34 -11.98 20.68
CA ALA A 431 -8.77 -11.75 20.45
C ALA A 431 -9.06 -11.28 19.01
N TYR A 432 -8.24 -10.39 18.43
CA TYR A 432 -8.37 -9.97 17.03
C TYR A 432 -8.07 -11.12 16.04
N GLY A 433 -7.16 -12.00 16.40
CA GLY A 433 -6.90 -13.23 15.67
C GLY A 433 -8.13 -14.15 15.65
N ALA A 434 -8.63 -14.49 16.82
CA ALA A 434 -9.77 -15.41 16.99
C ALA A 434 -11.08 -14.89 16.37
N LYS A 435 -11.37 -13.60 16.49
CA LYS A 435 -12.58 -12.97 15.93
C LYS A 435 -12.54 -12.81 14.41
N GLY A 436 -11.40 -12.98 13.76
CA GLY A 436 -11.23 -12.74 12.33
C GLY A 436 -11.35 -11.26 11.91
N ARG A 437 -11.44 -10.34 12.89
CA ARG A 437 -11.60 -8.88 12.70
C ARG A 437 -11.10 -8.08 13.88
N SER A 438 -10.72 -6.84 13.65
CA SER A 438 -10.44 -5.85 14.70
C SER A 438 -11.59 -4.85 14.87
N ARG A 439 -12.31 -4.52 13.79
CA ARG A 439 -13.47 -3.61 13.84
C ARG A 439 -14.69 -4.28 14.47
N PRO A 440 -15.44 -3.58 15.35
CA PRO A 440 -16.75 -4.04 15.81
C PRO A 440 -17.75 -4.23 14.66
N LEU A 441 -18.76 -5.08 14.85
CA LEU A 441 -19.83 -5.32 13.86
C LEU A 441 -20.86 -4.20 13.76
N ALA A 442 -20.81 -3.24 14.68
CA ALA A 442 -21.76 -2.12 14.68
C ALA A 442 -21.76 -1.38 13.33
N PRO A 443 -22.90 -0.85 12.88
CA PRO A 443 -22.99 0.01 11.71
C PRO A 443 -22.00 1.17 11.82
N LEU A 444 -21.47 1.62 10.68
CA LEU A 444 -20.68 2.85 10.62
C LEU A 444 -21.65 4.01 10.89
N THR A 445 -21.48 4.70 12.01
CA THR A 445 -22.45 5.67 12.54
C THR A 445 -22.30 7.09 12.02
N SER A 446 -21.41 7.33 11.06
CA SER A 446 -21.27 8.66 10.47
C SER A 446 -22.50 9.02 9.63
N LYS A 447 -23.10 10.18 9.91
CA LYS A 447 -24.10 10.77 9.00
C LYS A 447 -23.41 11.04 7.68
N ALA A 448 -24.02 10.60 6.59
CA ALA A 448 -23.55 10.90 5.25
C ALA A 448 -23.08 12.35 5.16
N ILE A 449 -21.81 12.52 4.83
CA ILE A 449 -21.35 13.79 4.30
C ILE A 449 -21.80 13.71 2.85
N ASN A 450 -23.05 14.16 2.59
CA ASN A 450 -23.54 14.19 1.22
C ASN A 450 -22.62 15.11 0.42
N PRO A 451 -21.67 14.58 -0.36
CA PRO A 451 -21.22 15.34 -1.50
C PRO A 451 -22.47 15.45 -2.38
N PRO A 452 -22.86 16.63 -2.87
CA PRO A 452 -23.88 16.71 -3.87
C PRO A 452 -23.45 15.80 -5.02
N LEU A 453 -24.26 14.78 -5.34
CA LEU A 453 -24.11 14.02 -6.56
C LEU A 453 -24.02 15.08 -7.67
N LEU A 454 -22.89 15.16 -8.36
CA LEU A 454 -22.67 16.10 -9.46
C LEU A 454 -23.87 16.00 -10.40
N GLY A 455 -24.74 17.00 -10.40
CA GLY A 455 -25.95 17.02 -11.24
C GLY A 455 -27.20 17.61 -10.59
N GLN A 456 -27.29 17.76 -9.26
CA GLN A 456 -28.37 18.51 -8.65
C GLN A 456 -27.92 19.96 -8.37
N LYS A 457 -28.03 20.82 -9.39
CA LYS A 457 -28.11 22.24 -9.14
C LYS A 457 -29.30 22.47 -8.21
N SER A 458 -29.03 23.04 -7.02
CA SER A 458 -30.09 23.61 -6.18
C SER A 458 -30.98 24.49 -7.03
N ARG A 459 -32.24 24.11 -7.14
CA ARG A 459 -33.29 24.95 -7.69
C ARG A 459 -33.57 26.09 -6.71
#